data_c49e2957ece1a688994ecf2e6abc99da
#
_entry.id   c49e2957ece1a688994ecf2e6abc99da
#
_cell.length_a   1.000
_cell.length_b   1.000
_cell.length_c   1.000
_cell.angle_alpha   90.00
_cell.angle_beta   90.00
_cell.angle_gamma   90.00
#
_symmetry.space_group_name_H-M   'P 1'
#
loop_
_entity.id
_entity.type
_entity.pdbx_description
1 polymer ?
#
loop_
_entity_poly.entity_id
_entity_poly.type
_entity_poly.pdbx_seq_one_letter_code
_entity_poly.pdbx_strand_id
1 'polypeptide(L)'
;MKIVSKIFVLIVAIALFSCEDSSSIGTSITQEEIEIIVDSSFTVDGSTIYSEKIQSRTLTQLLGKINAQGFGYLTSDVVTQFMPADKFDTTNINASNIDSIKLLLQIPNGGYIGDSIAPMGLKVYRLNKQLPSPIYSNFDPKGYYSELDLLGSTTYSANALAASDSLKKLPFRTITIDLPIDLGREFFNKYKESPEIYSDPTQFAQFFPGIYIANSFGSGRIMKISNSQVKLYYHRTVKMEDTGKDSTYLKVGNYFAVTPEIITNNNIIYNISDDLKTMIQNGDNILVAPTGTNVAINFPTKEIVEAYKVNSGNLAVINSLTFEIPVSKIKNNYNITPPPYVLLIQKSKLNDFFANSEVTDNESSFYAVYNNETGCYKFSDMRSYIINMSKKENITPEDEEFVIVPVSVNSETISTSGTIYIKDIVPYVETPVMAKLHLDKATIKFTYSTQTIIF
;
A
#
# COMPACT_ATOMS: atom_id res chain seq x y z
N MET A 1 -23.92 -73.43 -32.85
CA MET A 1 -24.28 -72.26 -32.01
C MET A 1 -24.60 -72.58 -30.55
N LYS A 2 -25.12 -73.71 -30.17
CA LYS A 2 -25.47 -74.04 -28.77
C LYS A 2 -24.31 -74.47 -27.89
N ILE A 3 -23.17 -74.94 -28.45
CA ILE A 3 -21.99 -75.38 -27.70
C ILE A 3 -21.07 -74.18 -27.35
N VAL A 4 -20.90 -73.23 -28.25
CA VAL A 4 -20.10 -72.06 -28.04
C VAL A 4 -20.70 -71.14 -26.95
N SER A 5 -22.08 -71.05 -26.90
CA SER A 5 -22.76 -70.31 -25.86
C SER A 5 -22.58 -70.91 -24.44
N LYS A 6 -22.50 -72.26 -24.34
CA LYS A 6 -22.27 -72.92 -23.05
C LYS A 6 -20.84 -72.80 -22.57
N ILE A 7 -19.89 -72.77 -23.50
CA ILE A 7 -18.47 -72.57 -23.17
C ILE A 7 -18.24 -71.11 -22.69
N PHE A 8 -18.91 -70.14 -23.33
CA PHE A 8 -18.83 -68.72 -22.92
C PHE A 8 -19.42 -68.47 -21.52
N VAL A 9 -20.57 -69.13 -21.19
CA VAL A 9 -21.13 -69.06 -19.84
C VAL A 9 -20.28 -69.71 -18.79
N LEU A 10 -19.56 -70.82 -19.14
CA LEU A 10 -18.61 -71.47 -18.21
C LEU A 10 -17.38 -70.65 -17.96
N ILE A 11 -16.86 -69.96 -18.98
CA ILE A 11 -15.68 -69.04 -18.81
C ILE A 11 -16.05 -67.82 -17.99
N VAL A 12 -17.24 -67.25 -18.14
CA VAL A 12 -17.72 -66.11 -17.31
C VAL A 12 -17.95 -66.56 -15.86
N ALA A 13 -18.42 -67.79 -15.63
CA ALA A 13 -18.59 -68.34 -14.27
C ALA A 13 -17.27 -68.59 -13.54
N ILE A 14 -16.19 -68.97 -14.25
CA ILE A 14 -14.87 -69.15 -13.65
C ILE A 14 -14.19 -67.79 -13.37
N ALA A 15 -14.49 -66.76 -14.15
CA ALA A 15 -13.96 -65.41 -13.89
C ALA A 15 -14.58 -64.71 -12.68
N LEU A 16 -15.68 -65.21 -12.13
CA LEU A 16 -16.35 -64.68 -10.96
C LEU A 16 -15.88 -65.27 -9.62
N PHE A 17 -15.03 -66.33 -9.68
CA PHE A 17 -14.45 -66.98 -8.48
C PHE A 17 -12.95 -66.66 -8.28
N SER A 18 -12.35 -65.79 -9.10
CA SER A 18 -10.95 -65.37 -8.96
C SER A 18 -10.83 -64.03 -8.29
N CYS A 19 -11.40 -63.91 -7.13
CA CYS A 19 -11.18 -62.75 -6.27
C CYS A 19 -11.42 -63.13 -4.80
N GLU A 20 -10.59 -64.05 -4.28
CA GLU A 20 -10.37 -64.18 -2.85
C GLU A 20 -9.11 -65.02 -2.64
N ASP A 21 -7.95 -64.39 -2.81
CA ASP A 21 -6.74 -64.70 -2.05
C ASP A 21 -6.12 -63.37 -1.64
N SER A 22 -6.69 -62.73 -0.67
CA SER A 22 -5.96 -61.87 0.20
C SER A 22 -4.98 -62.75 0.96
N SER A 23 -3.81 -62.91 0.45
CA SER A 23 -2.67 -63.43 1.20
C SER A 23 -2.44 -62.44 2.35
N SER A 24 -3.06 -62.74 3.48
CA SER A 24 -2.72 -62.17 4.78
C SER A 24 -1.38 -62.72 5.24
N ILE A 25 -0.31 -62.34 4.53
CA ILE A 25 1.05 -62.49 5.07
C ILE A 25 1.36 -61.17 5.74
N GLY A 26 1.19 -61.15 7.07
CA GLY A 26 1.91 -60.22 7.91
C GLY A 26 1.53 -58.74 7.80
N THR A 27 0.27 -58.41 7.67
CA THR A 27 -0.19 -57.10 8.14
C THR A 27 -0.45 -57.22 9.63
N SER A 28 0.55 -56.93 10.43
CA SER A 28 0.24 -56.25 11.70
C SER A 28 -0.44 -54.97 11.26
N ILE A 29 -1.76 -54.99 11.24
CA ILE A 29 -2.55 -53.77 11.08
C ILE A 29 -2.31 -53.01 12.37
N THR A 30 -1.26 -52.20 12.40
CA THR A 30 -1.26 -51.03 13.25
C THR A 30 -2.45 -50.22 12.74
N GLN A 31 -3.56 -50.23 13.45
CA GLN A 31 -4.66 -49.30 13.22
C GLN A 31 -4.06 -47.91 13.53
N GLU A 32 -3.52 -47.26 12.49
CA GLU A 32 -3.08 -45.88 12.57
C GLU A 32 -4.35 -45.04 12.60
N GLU A 33 -4.74 -44.55 13.74
CA GLU A 33 -5.87 -43.64 13.90
C GLU A 33 -5.30 -42.23 13.83
N ILE A 34 -5.60 -41.52 12.73
CA ILE A 34 -5.26 -40.09 12.56
C ILE A 34 -6.46 -39.29 13.06
N GLU A 35 -6.29 -38.56 14.13
CA GLU A 35 -7.27 -37.63 14.66
C GLU A 35 -6.94 -36.21 14.21
N ILE A 36 -7.93 -35.48 13.69
CA ILE A 36 -7.80 -34.06 13.36
C ILE A 36 -8.47 -33.25 14.47
N ILE A 37 -7.67 -32.48 15.17
CA ILE A 37 -8.12 -31.62 16.27
C ILE A 37 -8.22 -30.19 15.76
N VAL A 38 -9.34 -29.55 16.03
CA VAL A 38 -9.60 -28.14 15.74
C VAL A 38 -9.91 -27.44 17.05
N ASP A 39 -9.03 -26.55 17.46
CA ASP A 39 -9.19 -25.74 18.66
C ASP A 39 -9.44 -24.28 18.29
N SER A 40 -10.48 -23.69 18.86
CA SER A 40 -10.87 -22.29 18.67
C SER A 40 -11.19 -21.61 20.01
N SER A 41 -10.64 -22.11 21.11
CA SER A 41 -10.90 -21.60 22.48
C SER A 41 -10.05 -20.37 22.83
N PHE A 42 -9.04 -20.03 22.00
CA PHE A 42 -8.11 -18.96 22.26
C PHE A 42 -8.73 -17.58 22.04
N THR A 43 -8.39 -16.64 22.91
CA THR A 43 -8.85 -15.24 22.86
C THR A 43 -7.68 -14.30 22.64
N VAL A 44 -7.97 -13.12 22.07
CA VAL A 44 -7.00 -12.06 21.83
C VAL A 44 -7.42 -10.80 22.54
N ASP A 45 -6.48 -10.22 23.28
CA ASP A 45 -6.64 -8.90 23.86
C ASP A 45 -5.82 -7.87 23.10
N GLY A 46 -6.26 -6.62 23.15
CA GLY A 46 -5.52 -5.55 22.49
C GLY A 46 -6.04 -4.16 22.83
N SER A 47 -5.30 -3.17 22.37
CA SER A 47 -5.62 -1.76 22.59
C SER A 47 -5.20 -0.89 21.42
N THR A 48 -5.91 0.21 21.25
CA THR A 48 -5.56 1.25 20.29
C THR A 48 -4.29 1.98 20.72
N ILE A 49 -3.33 2.10 19.82
CA ILE A 49 -2.11 2.88 20.01
C ILE A 49 -2.03 4.00 18.96
N TYR A 50 -1.52 5.17 19.37
CA TYR A 50 -1.38 6.31 18.45
C TYR A 50 -0.15 6.14 17.56
N SER A 51 -0.31 6.52 16.29
CA SER A 51 0.77 6.59 15.30
C SER A 51 0.98 8.04 14.89
N GLU A 52 1.97 8.69 15.51
CA GLU A 52 2.20 10.13 15.30
C GLU A 52 2.94 10.45 14.00
N LYS A 53 3.69 9.49 13.47
CA LYS A 53 4.49 9.67 12.25
C LYS A 53 4.61 8.38 11.47
N ILE A 54 4.66 8.53 10.17
CA ILE A 54 4.90 7.44 9.23
C ILE A 54 6.15 7.81 8.43
N GLN A 55 7.06 6.87 8.24
CA GLN A 55 8.14 7.07 7.29
C GLN A 55 7.53 7.12 5.89
N SER A 56 7.65 8.29 5.26
CA SER A 56 7.06 8.53 3.96
C SER A 56 8.12 8.33 2.89
N ARG A 57 8.06 7.24 2.20
CA ARG A 57 8.80 6.98 0.96
C ARG A 57 7.80 6.40 -0.04
N THR A 58 6.81 7.20 -0.38
CA THR A 58 5.71 6.76 -1.23
C THR A 58 5.63 7.59 -2.48
N LEU A 59 5.37 6.96 -3.62
CA LEU A 59 5.06 7.66 -4.86
C LEU A 59 3.66 8.28 -4.84
N THR A 60 2.80 7.82 -3.96
CA THR A 60 1.48 8.39 -3.76
C THR A 60 1.58 9.66 -2.92
N GLN A 61 1.20 10.78 -3.50
CA GLN A 61 1.14 12.04 -2.79
C GLN A 61 -0.31 12.32 -2.35
N LEU A 62 -0.46 12.67 -1.08
CA LEU A 62 -1.75 13.04 -0.48
C LEU A 62 -1.83 14.55 -0.33
N LEU A 63 -2.84 15.18 -0.93
CA LEU A 63 -2.95 16.63 -0.96
C LEU A 63 -4.38 17.07 -0.66
N GLY A 64 -4.52 18.02 0.24
CA GLY A 64 -5.82 18.60 0.53
C GLY A 64 -6.09 18.83 2.01
N LYS A 65 -7.36 19.14 2.32
CA LYS A 65 -7.81 19.49 3.65
C LYS A 65 -9.27 19.07 3.83
N ILE A 66 -9.52 18.25 4.83
CA ILE A 66 -10.86 17.74 5.11
C ILE A 66 -11.16 17.81 6.60
N ASN A 67 -12.41 18.11 6.91
CA ASN A 67 -12.97 17.96 8.24
C ASN A 67 -14.19 17.04 8.13
N ALA A 68 -14.04 15.79 8.53
CA ALA A 68 -15.07 14.77 8.40
C ALA A 68 -15.66 14.42 9.77
N GLN A 69 -17.00 14.50 9.85
CA GLN A 69 -17.71 14.05 11.04
C GLN A 69 -17.38 12.57 11.33
N GLY A 70 -17.10 12.23 12.57
CA GLY A 70 -16.73 10.89 12.99
C GLY A 70 -15.28 10.50 12.71
N PHE A 71 -14.56 11.23 11.82
CA PHE A 71 -13.14 11.02 11.53
C PHE A 71 -12.27 12.08 12.19
N GLY A 72 -12.53 13.33 11.91
CA GLY A 72 -11.75 14.47 12.40
C GLY A 72 -11.20 15.34 11.28
N TYR A 73 -10.15 16.08 11.61
CA TYR A 73 -9.52 17.04 10.72
C TYR A 73 -8.19 16.52 10.20
N LEU A 74 -8.06 16.47 8.88
CA LEU A 74 -6.83 16.05 8.20
C LEU A 74 -6.41 17.13 7.20
N THR A 75 -5.13 17.50 7.26
CA THR A 75 -4.47 18.29 6.21
C THR A 75 -3.24 17.53 5.76
N SER A 76 -3.02 17.51 4.46
CA SER A 76 -1.79 17.00 3.87
C SER A 76 -1.28 17.95 2.81
N ASP A 77 -0.04 18.39 2.98
CA ASP A 77 0.78 19.13 2.03
C ASP A 77 1.89 18.22 1.53
N VAL A 78 2.57 18.60 0.45
CA VAL A 78 3.59 17.75 -0.17
C VAL A 78 4.91 18.51 -0.32
N VAL A 79 6.01 17.89 0.09
CA VAL A 79 7.36 18.29 -0.34
C VAL A 79 7.92 17.20 -1.26
N THR A 80 8.54 17.59 -2.37
CA THR A 80 9.06 16.62 -3.35
C THR A 80 10.23 17.17 -4.13
N GLN A 81 11.19 16.30 -4.37
CA GLN A 81 12.23 16.45 -5.39
C GLN A 81 11.73 15.91 -6.72
N PHE A 82 12.54 16.00 -7.74
CA PHE A 82 12.22 15.48 -9.07
C PHE A 82 13.40 14.74 -9.67
N MET A 83 13.11 13.65 -10.37
CA MET A 83 14.02 13.00 -11.29
C MET A 83 13.97 13.76 -12.62
N PRO A 84 15.06 14.36 -13.08
CA PRO A 84 15.09 15.01 -14.38
C PRO A 84 15.05 13.99 -15.52
N ALA A 85 14.64 14.43 -16.69
CA ALA A 85 14.76 13.62 -17.89
C ALA A 85 16.22 13.60 -18.39
N ASP A 86 16.69 12.45 -18.80
CA ASP A 86 18.08 12.21 -19.16
C ASP A 86 18.61 13.07 -20.32
N LYS A 87 17.73 13.48 -21.23
CA LYS A 87 18.14 14.16 -22.46
C LYS A 87 17.22 15.32 -22.82
N PHE A 88 17.82 16.50 -23.00
CA PHE A 88 17.21 17.62 -23.67
C PHE A 88 17.65 17.64 -25.14
N ASP A 89 16.71 17.74 -26.08
CA ASP A 89 17.08 18.09 -27.46
C ASP A 89 17.37 19.60 -27.54
N THR A 90 18.64 19.94 -27.52
CA THR A 90 19.11 21.34 -27.60
C THR A 90 19.42 21.78 -29.00
N THR A 91 19.17 20.94 -30.02
CA THR A 91 19.51 21.24 -31.44
C THR A 91 18.65 22.39 -31.95
N ASN A 92 19.29 23.48 -32.31
CA ASN A 92 18.66 24.72 -32.77
C ASN A 92 17.63 25.31 -31.80
N ILE A 93 17.89 25.15 -30.51
CA ILE A 93 17.08 25.69 -29.41
C ILE A 93 17.98 26.50 -28.47
N ASN A 94 17.46 27.60 -27.98
CA ASN A 94 18.08 28.43 -26.97
C ASN A 94 17.03 28.81 -25.88
N ALA A 95 17.43 29.49 -24.84
CA ALA A 95 16.56 29.87 -23.76
C ALA A 95 15.32 30.70 -24.16
N SER A 96 15.40 31.45 -25.27
CA SER A 96 14.28 32.24 -25.77
C SER A 96 13.20 31.39 -26.46
N ASN A 97 13.52 30.15 -26.82
CA ASN A 97 12.55 29.21 -27.36
C ASN A 97 11.69 28.52 -26.31
N ILE A 98 11.98 28.74 -25.02
CA ILE A 98 11.16 28.21 -23.95
C ILE A 98 9.85 29.00 -23.85
N ASP A 99 8.72 28.34 -24.02
CA ASP A 99 7.40 28.93 -24.09
C ASP A 99 6.69 28.94 -22.74
N SER A 100 6.78 27.83 -22.01
CA SER A 100 6.17 27.71 -20.67
C SER A 100 6.74 26.52 -19.89
N ILE A 101 6.53 26.55 -18.58
CA ILE A 101 6.82 25.43 -17.69
C ILE A 101 5.61 25.26 -16.75
N LYS A 102 5.20 24.02 -16.53
CA LYS A 102 3.96 23.70 -15.80
C LYS A 102 4.17 22.53 -14.85
N LEU A 103 3.62 22.64 -13.66
CA LEU A 103 3.44 21.51 -12.75
C LEU A 103 2.08 20.85 -13.05
N LEU A 104 2.09 19.55 -13.28
CA LEU A 104 0.91 18.74 -13.55
C LEU A 104 0.74 17.70 -12.44
N LEU A 105 -0.41 17.74 -11.75
CA LEU A 105 -0.77 16.81 -10.70
C LEU A 105 -1.95 15.96 -11.18
N GLN A 106 -1.77 14.64 -11.27
CA GLN A 106 -2.79 13.72 -11.77
C GLN A 106 -3.51 13.01 -10.63
N ILE A 107 -4.84 13.14 -10.64
CA ILE A 107 -5.75 12.51 -9.69
C ILE A 107 -6.47 11.37 -10.44
N PRO A 108 -6.33 10.10 -10.05
CA PRO A 108 -7.09 9.01 -10.66
C PRO A 108 -8.59 9.20 -10.39
N ASN A 109 -9.43 8.63 -11.24
CA ASN A 109 -10.88 8.65 -11.03
C ASN A 109 -11.21 7.96 -9.70
N GLY A 110 -11.99 8.64 -8.84
CA GLY A 110 -12.26 8.17 -7.48
C GLY A 110 -11.12 8.41 -6.48
N GLY A 111 -10.00 9.01 -6.89
CA GLY A 111 -8.84 9.27 -6.03
C GLY A 111 -9.01 10.44 -5.07
N TYR A 112 -10.20 10.65 -4.51
CA TYR A 112 -10.43 11.67 -3.49
C TYR A 112 -11.55 11.25 -2.54
N ILE A 113 -11.54 11.85 -1.34
CA ILE A 113 -12.64 11.81 -0.37
C ILE A 113 -13.06 13.24 -0.07
N GLY A 114 -14.36 13.45 0.05
CA GLY A 114 -14.97 14.74 0.36
C GLY A 114 -15.77 15.35 -0.79
N ASP A 115 -15.97 16.65 -0.74
CA ASP A 115 -16.76 17.39 -1.71
C ASP A 115 -15.99 17.59 -3.03
N SER A 116 -16.56 17.08 -4.13
CA SER A 116 -15.94 17.17 -5.46
C SER A 116 -16.01 18.59 -6.07
N ILE A 117 -16.91 19.44 -5.58
CA ILE A 117 -17.20 20.75 -6.16
C ILE A 117 -16.47 21.87 -5.40
N ALA A 118 -16.22 21.69 -4.09
CA ALA A 118 -15.63 22.74 -3.25
C ALA A 118 -14.33 23.30 -3.90
N PRO A 119 -14.24 24.62 -4.11
CA PRO A 119 -13.01 25.22 -4.62
C PRO A 119 -11.93 25.18 -3.54
N MET A 120 -10.75 24.76 -3.93
CA MET A 120 -9.57 24.72 -3.05
C MET A 120 -8.37 25.35 -3.76
N GLY A 121 -7.49 25.96 -3.00
CA GLY A 121 -6.32 26.65 -3.51
C GLY A 121 -5.04 25.93 -3.16
N LEU A 122 -4.09 25.95 -4.11
CA LEU A 122 -2.73 25.49 -3.93
C LEU A 122 -1.75 26.63 -4.18
N LYS A 123 -0.65 26.61 -3.44
CA LYS A 123 0.55 27.41 -3.69
C LYS A 123 1.75 26.48 -3.80
N VAL A 124 2.65 26.78 -4.71
CA VAL A 124 3.86 26.02 -4.97
C VAL A 124 5.06 26.90 -4.70
N TYR A 125 5.93 26.47 -3.80
CA TYR A 125 7.14 27.21 -3.43
C TYR A 125 8.37 26.40 -3.82
N ARG A 126 9.44 27.09 -4.23
CA ARG A 126 10.75 26.49 -4.42
C ARG A 126 11.37 26.16 -3.05
N LEU A 127 11.94 24.96 -2.92
CA LEU A 127 12.77 24.65 -1.77
C LEU A 127 14.14 25.32 -1.88
N ASN A 128 14.70 25.77 -0.77
CA ASN A 128 15.99 26.46 -0.70
C ASN A 128 17.15 25.55 -0.25
N LYS A 129 16.84 24.32 0.17
CA LYS A 129 17.83 23.30 0.56
C LYS A 129 17.24 21.91 0.38
N GLN A 130 18.11 20.91 0.29
CA GLN A 130 17.73 19.50 0.12
C GLN A 130 16.90 18.99 1.29
N LEU A 131 15.97 18.07 0.98
CA LEU A 131 15.18 17.38 1.99
C LEU A 131 16.04 16.37 2.76
N PRO A 132 15.76 16.15 4.05
CA PRO A 132 16.47 15.16 4.84
C PRO A 132 16.06 13.73 4.45
N SER A 133 16.96 12.78 4.72
CA SER A 133 16.68 11.35 4.62
C SER A 133 17.18 10.64 5.89
N PRO A 134 16.35 9.86 6.60
CA PRO A 134 14.92 9.62 6.35
C PRO A 134 14.03 10.84 6.60
N ILE A 135 12.85 10.87 5.98
CA ILE A 135 11.82 11.89 6.16
C ILE A 135 10.50 11.23 6.62
N TYR A 136 9.75 11.93 7.47
CA TYR A 136 8.52 11.41 8.08
C TYR A 136 7.33 12.35 7.82
N SER A 137 6.12 11.82 7.95
CA SER A 137 4.88 12.54 7.69
C SER A 137 4.66 13.79 8.57
N ASN A 138 5.33 13.88 9.71
CA ASN A 138 5.33 15.05 10.60
C ASN A 138 6.45 16.06 10.30
N PHE A 139 7.11 15.97 9.15
CA PHE A 139 8.13 16.91 8.73
C PHE A 139 7.56 18.34 8.63
N ASP A 140 8.23 19.31 9.26
CA ASP A 140 7.87 20.73 9.13
C ASP A 140 8.68 21.36 7.99
N PRO A 141 8.04 21.81 6.89
CA PRO A 141 8.71 22.45 5.78
C PRO A 141 9.23 23.86 6.08
N LYS A 142 8.85 24.46 7.23
CA LYS A 142 9.38 25.76 7.65
C LYS A 142 10.91 25.75 7.69
N GLY A 143 11.52 26.78 7.10
CA GLY A 143 12.96 26.89 6.96
C GLY A 143 13.55 26.09 5.78
N TYR A 144 12.70 25.45 4.96
CA TYR A 144 13.08 24.84 3.67
C TYR A 144 12.56 25.63 2.48
N TYR A 145 11.72 26.64 2.68
CA TYR A 145 11.23 27.54 1.65
C TYR A 145 11.07 28.95 2.21
N SER A 146 10.88 29.93 1.32
CA SER A 146 10.46 31.28 1.66
C SER A 146 9.14 31.61 0.96
N GLU A 147 8.27 32.39 1.58
CA GLU A 147 7.04 32.86 0.93
C GLU A 147 7.31 33.76 -0.28
N LEU A 148 8.52 34.32 -0.39
CA LEU A 148 8.99 35.10 -1.53
C LEU A 148 9.35 34.22 -2.73
N ASP A 149 9.64 32.93 -2.50
CA ASP A 149 10.00 31.96 -3.53
C ASP A 149 8.78 31.23 -4.11
N LEU A 150 7.66 31.96 -4.21
CA LEU A 150 6.41 31.45 -4.82
C LEU A 150 6.63 31.20 -6.31
N LEU A 151 6.53 29.94 -6.73
CA LEU A 151 6.60 29.54 -8.13
C LEU A 151 5.24 29.60 -8.83
N GLY A 152 4.13 29.41 -8.13
CA GLY A 152 2.82 29.47 -8.74
C GLY A 152 1.68 29.18 -7.78
N SER A 153 0.49 29.42 -8.22
CA SER A 153 -0.73 29.13 -7.47
C SER A 153 -1.87 28.77 -8.41
N THR A 154 -2.83 27.99 -7.91
CA THR A 154 -4.03 27.67 -8.67
C THR A 154 -5.22 27.43 -7.74
N THR A 155 -6.40 27.60 -8.31
CA THR A 155 -7.66 27.16 -7.69
C THR A 155 -8.20 25.96 -8.48
N TYR A 156 -8.65 24.94 -7.81
CA TYR A 156 -9.12 23.70 -8.44
C TYR A 156 -10.34 23.11 -7.75
N SER A 157 -11.03 22.23 -8.48
CA SER A 157 -12.03 21.30 -7.93
C SER A 157 -11.75 19.90 -8.46
N ALA A 158 -12.24 18.86 -7.79
CA ALA A 158 -12.06 17.49 -8.28
C ALA A 158 -13.04 17.16 -9.41
N ASN A 159 -14.11 17.95 -9.56
CA ASN A 159 -15.09 17.75 -10.62
C ASN A 159 -14.68 18.52 -11.88
N ALA A 160 -14.66 17.82 -13.00
CA ALA A 160 -14.35 18.41 -14.31
C ALA A 160 -15.61 18.94 -15.03
N LEU A 161 -16.49 19.67 -14.34
CA LEU A 161 -17.75 20.17 -14.92
C LEU A 161 -17.54 20.96 -16.22
N ALA A 162 -16.46 21.73 -16.32
CA ALA A 162 -16.12 22.52 -17.50
C ALA A 162 -15.20 21.77 -18.50
N ALA A 163 -14.84 20.51 -18.22
CA ALA A 163 -13.97 19.75 -19.13
C ALA A 163 -14.73 19.29 -20.38
N SER A 164 -14.03 19.22 -21.51
CA SER A 164 -14.56 18.60 -22.74
C SER A 164 -14.89 17.13 -22.53
N ASP A 165 -15.79 16.58 -23.35
CA ASP A 165 -16.21 15.17 -23.22
C ASP A 165 -15.05 14.19 -23.44
N SER A 166 -14.05 14.56 -24.21
CA SER A 166 -12.81 13.76 -24.37
C SER A 166 -12.00 13.72 -23.09
N LEU A 167 -11.88 14.83 -22.36
CA LEU A 167 -11.16 14.87 -21.07
C LEU A 167 -11.93 14.13 -19.96
N LYS A 168 -13.25 14.14 -20.00
CA LYS A 168 -14.08 13.36 -19.05
C LYS A 168 -13.89 11.84 -19.17
N LYS A 169 -13.48 11.35 -20.34
CA LYS A 169 -13.22 9.92 -20.58
C LYS A 169 -11.86 9.44 -20.09
N LEU A 170 -10.94 10.37 -19.74
CA LEU A 170 -9.64 9.98 -19.21
C LEU A 170 -9.77 9.30 -17.83
N PRO A 171 -8.92 8.32 -17.52
CA PRO A 171 -8.93 7.65 -16.21
C PRO A 171 -8.41 8.51 -15.06
N PHE A 172 -8.02 9.75 -15.35
CA PHE A 172 -7.49 10.70 -14.38
C PHE A 172 -7.93 12.13 -14.69
N ARG A 173 -7.80 13.01 -13.69
CA ARG A 173 -7.91 14.46 -13.81
C ARG A 173 -6.56 15.09 -13.57
N THR A 174 -6.28 16.22 -14.22
CA THR A 174 -5.00 16.94 -14.06
C THR A 174 -5.27 18.33 -13.49
N ILE A 175 -4.62 18.63 -12.38
CA ILE A 175 -4.47 20.01 -11.91
C ILE A 175 -3.21 20.55 -12.55
N THR A 176 -3.35 21.68 -13.25
CA THR A 176 -2.22 22.36 -13.90
C THR A 176 -1.90 23.63 -13.14
N ILE A 177 -0.62 23.84 -12.86
CA ILE A 177 -0.09 25.05 -12.22
C ILE A 177 0.99 25.62 -13.13
N ASP A 178 0.79 26.83 -13.62
CA ASP A 178 1.79 27.54 -14.40
C ASP A 178 2.92 27.98 -13.46
N LEU A 179 4.16 27.71 -13.86
CA LEU A 179 5.37 28.12 -13.15
C LEU A 179 6.06 29.24 -13.92
N PRO A 180 6.95 30.05 -13.29
CA PRO A 180 7.64 31.14 -13.97
C PRO A 180 8.49 30.65 -15.13
N ILE A 181 8.38 31.28 -16.30
CA ILE A 181 9.12 30.88 -17.49
C ILE A 181 10.65 30.91 -17.28
N ASP A 182 11.12 31.79 -16.39
CA ASP A 182 12.52 31.91 -16.06
C ASP A 182 13.08 30.65 -15.36
N LEU A 183 12.24 29.92 -14.60
CA LEU A 183 12.60 28.59 -14.07
C LEU A 183 12.87 27.61 -15.23
N GLY A 184 12.06 27.63 -16.28
CA GLY A 184 12.27 26.79 -17.46
C GLY A 184 13.55 27.15 -18.21
N ARG A 185 13.85 28.45 -18.33
CA ARG A 185 15.11 28.95 -18.90
C ARG A 185 16.32 28.57 -18.04
N GLU A 186 16.19 28.66 -16.71
CA GLU A 186 17.21 28.22 -15.76
C GLU A 186 17.52 26.72 -15.95
N PHE A 187 16.51 25.86 -16.04
CA PHE A 187 16.69 24.44 -16.30
C PHE A 187 17.38 24.19 -17.65
N PHE A 188 16.94 24.84 -18.70
CA PHE A 188 17.54 24.68 -20.01
C PHE A 188 19.02 25.13 -20.06
N ASN A 189 19.33 26.29 -19.50
CA ASN A 189 20.69 26.79 -19.43
C ASN A 189 21.60 25.89 -18.60
N LYS A 190 21.10 25.42 -17.48
CA LYS A 190 21.86 24.50 -16.62
C LYS A 190 22.16 23.17 -17.31
N TYR A 191 21.21 22.64 -18.09
CA TYR A 191 21.47 21.46 -18.91
C TYR A 191 22.57 21.72 -19.97
N LYS A 192 22.59 22.87 -20.58
CA LYS A 192 23.67 23.23 -21.56
C LYS A 192 25.03 23.35 -20.91
N GLU A 193 25.10 23.83 -19.67
CA GLU A 193 26.34 24.00 -18.91
C GLU A 193 26.88 22.69 -18.34
N SER A 194 26.00 21.85 -17.84
CA SER A 194 26.33 20.66 -17.04
C SER A 194 25.29 19.57 -17.27
N PRO A 195 25.24 18.95 -18.46
CA PRO A 195 24.22 17.94 -18.78
C PRO A 195 24.28 16.69 -17.87
N GLU A 196 25.45 16.39 -17.30
CA GLU A 196 25.68 15.26 -16.41
C GLU A 196 24.81 15.28 -15.15
N ILE A 197 24.47 16.46 -14.63
CA ILE A 197 23.63 16.56 -13.42
C ILE A 197 22.20 16.06 -13.66
N TYR A 198 21.77 15.97 -14.93
CA TYR A 198 20.43 15.48 -15.29
C TYR A 198 20.33 13.95 -15.32
N SER A 199 21.44 13.25 -15.23
CA SER A 199 21.46 11.79 -15.06
C SER A 199 21.59 11.34 -13.60
N ASP A 200 21.77 12.27 -12.66
CA ASP A 200 21.94 11.99 -11.23
C ASP A 200 20.95 12.81 -10.41
N PRO A 201 19.93 12.17 -9.80
CA PRO A 201 18.90 12.86 -9.01
C PRO A 201 19.49 13.61 -7.81
N THR A 202 20.59 13.12 -7.23
CA THR A 202 21.25 13.75 -6.08
C THR A 202 21.92 15.06 -6.49
N GLN A 203 22.63 15.07 -7.60
CA GLN A 203 23.25 16.28 -8.15
C GLN A 203 22.20 17.28 -8.65
N PHE A 204 21.13 16.77 -9.29
CA PHE A 204 20.02 17.64 -9.69
C PHE A 204 19.34 18.29 -8.48
N ALA A 205 19.15 17.56 -7.38
CA ALA A 205 18.58 18.10 -6.15
C ALA A 205 19.51 19.14 -5.45
N GLN A 206 20.82 19.17 -5.73
CA GLN A 206 21.69 20.26 -5.29
C GLN A 206 21.43 21.55 -6.06
N PHE A 207 21.13 21.44 -7.35
CA PHE A 207 20.77 22.58 -8.20
C PHE A 207 19.32 23.02 -7.97
N PHE A 208 18.37 22.06 -7.94
CA PHE A 208 16.95 22.29 -7.70
C PHE A 208 16.46 21.38 -6.58
N PRO A 209 16.47 21.83 -5.33
CA PRO A 209 16.12 21.02 -4.17
C PRO A 209 14.69 20.45 -4.16
N GLY A 210 13.84 20.94 -5.06
CA GLY A 210 12.45 20.50 -5.18
C GLY A 210 11.46 21.62 -4.90
N ILE A 211 10.22 21.20 -4.61
CA ILE A 211 9.10 22.11 -4.34
C ILE A 211 8.34 21.70 -3.08
N TYR A 212 7.69 22.70 -2.49
CA TYR A 212 6.66 22.52 -1.47
C TYR A 212 5.30 22.92 -2.06
N ILE A 213 4.34 22.00 -2.04
CA ILE A 213 2.97 22.20 -2.49
C ILE A 213 2.08 22.34 -1.26
N ALA A 214 1.59 23.54 -1.00
CA ALA A 214 0.81 23.89 0.18
C ALA A 214 -0.66 24.11 -0.16
N ASN A 215 -1.56 23.67 0.72
CA ASN A 215 -2.96 24.06 0.68
C ASN A 215 -3.07 25.53 1.13
N SER A 216 -3.56 26.42 0.24
CA SER A 216 -3.61 27.85 0.52
C SER A 216 -4.96 28.32 1.06
N PHE A 217 -6.06 27.81 0.53
CA PHE A 217 -7.41 28.09 1.02
C PHE A 217 -8.38 26.95 0.72
N GLY A 218 -9.56 27.01 1.32
CA GLY A 218 -10.60 26.02 1.16
C GLY A 218 -10.37 24.78 2.00
N SER A 219 -11.43 24.01 2.18
CA SER A 219 -11.42 22.69 2.81
C SER A 219 -12.59 21.89 2.27
N GLY A 220 -12.63 20.60 2.53
CA GLY A 220 -13.73 19.72 2.16
C GLY A 220 -13.29 18.53 1.32
N ARG A 221 -12.00 18.44 0.97
CA ARG A 221 -11.50 17.32 0.16
C ARG A 221 -10.05 17.02 0.46
N ILE A 222 -9.73 15.73 0.41
CA ILE A 222 -8.36 15.19 0.36
C ILE A 222 -8.22 14.33 -0.90
N MET A 223 -7.09 14.43 -1.58
CA MET A 223 -6.88 13.80 -2.88
C MET A 223 -5.60 12.96 -2.88
N LYS A 224 -5.68 11.82 -3.55
CA LYS A 224 -4.55 10.99 -3.95
C LYS A 224 -4.03 11.50 -5.29
N ILE A 225 -2.78 11.95 -5.32
CA ILE A 225 -2.08 12.29 -6.54
C ILE A 225 -1.24 11.08 -6.92
N SER A 226 -1.51 10.49 -8.08
CA SER A 226 -0.82 9.29 -8.57
C SER A 226 0.40 9.61 -9.42
N ASN A 227 0.49 10.84 -9.94
CA ASN A 227 1.62 11.27 -10.75
C ASN A 227 1.77 12.79 -10.66
N SER A 228 2.99 13.22 -10.40
CA SER A 228 3.38 14.64 -10.37
C SER A 228 4.55 14.85 -11.33
N GLN A 229 4.40 15.80 -12.24
CA GLN A 229 5.38 16.09 -13.28
C GLN A 229 5.54 17.58 -13.49
N VAL A 230 6.76 18.05 -13.65
CA VAL A 230 7.04 19.37 -14.21
C VAL A 230 7.32 19.18 -15.68
N LYS A 231 6.56 19.87 -16.54
CA LYS A 231 6.72 19.81 -18.00
C LYS A 231 7.21 21.14 -18.55
N LEU A 232 8.23 21.07 -19.40
CA LEU A 232 8.78 22.19 -20.12
C LEU A 232 8.26 22.17 -21.57
N TYR A 233 7.68 23.27 -22.02
CA TYR A 233 7.18 23.44 -23.38
C TYR A 233 8.07 24.43 -24.11
N TYR A 234 8.45 24.08 -25.32
CA TYR A 234 9.31 24.91 -26.15
C TYR A 234 9.01 24.73 -27.65
N HIS A 235 9.42 25.67 -28.46
CA HIS A 235 9.33 25.59 -29.91
C HIS A 235 10.71 25.47 -30.56
N ARG A 236 10.72 24.87 -31.74
CA ARG A 236 11.88 24.75 -32.58
C ARG A 236 11.56 25.24 -34.00
N THR A 237 12.38 26.16 -34.52
CA THR A 237 12.26 26.61 -35.90
C THR A 237 13.28 25.86 -36.77
N VAL A 238 12.81 25.24 -37.86
CA VAL A 238 13.61 24.48 -38.79
C VAL A 238 13.35 25.04 -40.19
N LYS A 239 14.41 25.26 -40.97
CA LYS A 239 14.26 25.57 -42.40
C LYS A 239 13.79 24.31 -43.13
N MET A 240 12.70 24.44 -43.89
CA MET A 240 12.21 23.36 -44.73
C MET A 240 13.12 23.27 -45.95
N GLU A 241 13.65 22.09 -46.22
CA GLU A 241 14.55 21.82 -47.36
C GLU A 241 13.90 22.12 -48.69
N ASP A 242 12.60 21.83 -48.85
CA ASP A 242 11.86 22.00 -50.11
C ASP A 242 11.53 23.44 -50.47
N THR A 243 11.35 24.34 -49.52
CA THR A 243 10.84 25.69 -49.70
C THR A 243 11.78 26.77 -49.21
N GLY A 244 12.81 26.42 -48.45
CA GLY A 244 13.70 27.37 -47.78
C GLY A 244 13.01 28.25 -46.72
N LYS A 245 11.71 28.01 -46.46
CA LYS A 245 10.92 28.76 -45.47
C LYS A 245 11.12 28.18 -44.09
N ASP A 246 11.09 29.05 -43.08
CA ASP A 246 11.10 28.67 -41.68
C ASP A 246 9.76 28.04 -41.30
N SER A 247 9.80 26.86 -40.68
CA SER A 247 8.66 26.20 -40.07
C SER A 247 8.89 26.06 -38.58
N THR A 248 7.92 26.48 -37.79
CA THR A 248 8.00 26.43 -36.33
C THR A 248 7.16 25.26 -35.80
N TYR A 249 7.80 24.38 -35.06
CA TYR A 249 7.15 23.23 -34.42
C TYR A 249 7.13 23.42 -32.91
N LEU A 250 5.92 23.30 -32.31
CA LEU A 250 5.79 23.18 -30.88
C LEU A 250 6.30 21.78 -30.45
N LYS A 251 7.25 21.76 -29.56
CA LYS A 251 7.68 20.50 -28.89
C LYS A 251 7.32 20.55 -27.45
N VAL A 252 6.80 19.43 -26.97
CA VAL A 252 6.70 19.17 -25.54
C VAL A 252 8.05 18.57 -25.15
N GLY A 253 8.82 19.35 -24.43
CA GLY A 253 10.12 18.94 -23.96
C GLY A 253 10.03 18.04 -22.74
N ASN A 254 11.15 17.92 -22.14
CA ASN A 254 11.43 17.07 -21.02
C ASN A 254 10.50 17.31 -19.86
N TYR A 255 10.19 16.25 -19.18
CA TYR A 255 9.48 16.29 -17.90
C TYR A 255 10.38 15.76 -16.79
N PHE A 256 10.14 16.33 -15.64
CA PHE A 256 10.78 15.98 -14.39
C PHE A 256 9.72 15.27 -13.57
N ALA A 257 9.97 14.02 -13.20
CA ALA A 257 8.97 13.16 -12.57
C ALA A 257 9.29 12.87 -11.10
N VAL A 258 8.26 12.51 -10.35
CA VAL A 258 8.42 11.90 -9.03
C VAL A 258 8.63 10.40 -9.22
N THR A 259 9.77 9.90 -8.78
CA THR A 259 10.20 8.51 -8.94
C THR A 259 10.73 7.94 -7.61
N PRO A 260 10.95 6.62 -7.48
CA PRO A 260 11.46 6.03 -6.24
C PRO A 260 12.85 6.52 -5.81
N GLU A 261 13.64 7.06 -6.73
CA GLU A 261 15.02 7.49 -6.50
C GLU A 261 15.11 8.84 -5.79
N ILE A 262 14.02 9.63 -5.78
CA ILE A 262 13.99 10.96 -5.17
C ILE A 262 13.25 10.97 -3.84
N ILE A 263 13.46 12.02 -3.06
CA ILE A 263 12.75 12.22 -1.80
C ILE A 263 11.41 12.92 -2.07
N THR A 264 10.32 12.28 -1.66
CA THR A 264 8.98 12.86 -1.60
C THR A 264 8.33 12.53 -0.26
N ASN A 265 7.52 13.44 0.28
CA ASN A 265 6.87 13.26 1.57
C ASN A 265 5.52 13.96 1.64
N ASN A 266 4.57 13.30 2.28
CA ASN A 266 3.29 13.87 2.66
C ASN A 266 3.40 14.44 4.09
N ASN A 267 3.30 15.77 4.21
CA ASN A 267 3.28 16.45 5.52
C ASN A 267 1.86 16.42 6.06
N ILE A 268 1.63 15.53 7.02
CA ILE A 268 0.29 15.23 7.49
C ILE A 268 0.08 15.81 8.88
N ILE A 269 -1.00 16.58 9.03
CA ILE A 269 -1.53 17.00 10.31
C ILE A 269 -2.90 16.38 10.48
N TYR A 270 -3.05 15.52 11.47
CA TYR A 270 -4.30 14.86 11.79
C TYR A 270 -4.74 15.13 13.24
N ASN A 271 -5.96 15.63 13.37
CA ASN A 271 -6.61 15.81 14.67
C ASN A 271 -7.83 14.89 14.71
N ILE A 272 -7.72 13.84 15.49
CA ILE A 272 -8.76 12.83 15.67
C ILE A 272 -10.05 13.46 16.25
N SER A 273 -11.21 13.01 15.79
CA SER A 273 -12.52 13.50 16.30
C SER A 273 -12.73 13.12 17.77
N ASP A 274 -13.59 13.89 18.46
CA ASP A 274 -13.94 13.58 19.84
C ASP A 274 -14.74 12.29 19.95
N ASP A 275 -15.52 11.95 18.91
CA ASP A 275 -16.22 10.66 18.82
C ASP A 275 -15.23 9.49 18.87
N LEU A 276 -14.16 9.53 18.05
CA LEU A 276 -13.13 8.51 18.03
C LEU A 276 -12.33 8.46 19.34
N LYS A 277 -12.01 9.63 19.92
CA LYS A 277 -11.34 9.67 21.24
C LYS A 277 -12.19 8.97 22.30
N THR A 278 -13.50 9.24 22.30
CA THR A 278 -14.44 8.61 23.24
C THR A 278 -14.49 7.09 23.04
N MET A 279 -14.53 6.62 21.78
CA MET A 279 -14.49 5.19 21.49
C MET A 279 -13.20 4.53 22.01
N ILE A 280 -12.05 5.16 21.77
CA ILE A 280 -10.75 4.67 22.26
C ILE A 280 -10.70 4.64 23.80
N GLN A 281 -11.20 5.68 24.46
CA GLN A 281 -11.27 5.74 25.92
C GLN A 281 -12.18 4.67 26.53
N ASN A 282 -13.20 4.25 25.79
CA ASN A 282 -14.10 3.15 26.15
C ASN A 282 -13.49 1.75 25.87
N GLY A 283 -12.23 1.68 25.39
CA GLY A 283 -11.55 0.43 25.10
C GLY A 283 -11.79 -0.12 23.70
N ASP A 284 -12.41 0.64 22.81
CA ASP A 284 -12.59 0.21 21.42
C ASP A 284 -11.26 0.17 20.65
N ASN A 285 -11.09 -0.88 19.84
CA ASN A 285 -9.90 -1.05 19.00
C ASN A 285 -10.10 -0.37 17.65
N ILE A 286 -9.48 0.79 17.46
CA ILE A 286 -9.71 1.69 16.34
C ILE A 286 -8.47 1.77 15.44
N LEU A 287 -8.65 1.51 14.15
CA LEU A 287 -7.67 1.80 13.10
C LEU A 287 -8.01 3.09 12.38
N VAL A 288 -7.04 3.96 12.20
CA VAL A 288 -7.15 5.20 11.42
C VAL A 288 -5.86 5.45 10.66
N ALA A 289 -5.99 5.70 9.34
CA ALA A 289 -4.87 6.10 8.49
C ALA A 289 -5.29 7.28 7.57
N PRO A 290 -4.30 8.07 7.06
CA PRO A 290 -2.85 7.78 6.90
C PRO A 290 -1.98 7.99 8.14
N THR A 291 -2.37 8.76 9.10
CA THR A 291 -1.82 8.83 10.47
C THR A 291 -2.99 8.67 11.41
N GLY A 292 -2.76 8.41 12.68
CA GLY A 292 -3.83 8.30 13.66
C GLY A 292 -3.63 7.13 14.58
N THR A 293 -4.18 5.96 14.30
CA THR A 293 -4.13 4.84 15.23
C THR A 293 -3.89 3.49 14.57
N ASN A 294 -3.13 2.67 15.26
CA ASN A 294 -2.94 1.25 15.03
C ASN A 294 -3.55 0.47 16.21
N VAL A 295 -3.60 -0.86 16.12
CA VAL A 295 -4.07 -1.70 17.22
C VAL A 295 -2.96 -2.66 17.63
N ALA A 296 -2.47 -2.51 18.86
CA ALA A 296 -1.56 -3.47 19.47
C ALA A 296 -2.39 -4.63 20.02
N ILE A 297 -1.93 -5.85 19.80
CA ILE A 297 -2.57 -7.06 20.28
C ILE A 297 -1.56 -7.94 21.04
N ASN A 298 -2.08 -8.67 22.00
CA ASN A 298 -1.38 -9.75 22.66
C ASN A 298 -1.94 -11.07 22.11
N PHE A 299 -1.18 -11.74 21.25
CA PHE A 299 -1.61 -12.96 20.58
C PHE A 299 -1.28 -14.15 21.48
N PRO A 300 -2.21 -15.12 21.72
CA PRO A 300 -2.06 -16.17 22.75
C PRO A 300 -1.11 -17.30 22.30
N THR A 301 0.09 -16.96 21.87
CA THR A 301 1.08 -17.90 21.29
C THR A 301 1.47 -18.97 22.27
N LYS A 302 1.73 -18.59 23.52
CA LYS A 302 2.13 -19.51 24.57
C LYS A 302 1.03 -20.51 24.86
N GLU A 303 -0.21 -20.05 24.97
CA GLU A 303 -1.39 -20.91 25.23
C GLU A 303 -1.59 -21.93 24.10
N ILE A 304 -1.47 -21.48 22.83
CA ILE A 304 -1.60 -22.34 21.64
C ILE A 304 -0.51 -23.42 21.64
N VAL A 305 0.74 -23.03 21.91
CA VAL A 305 1.87 -23.97 21.93
C VAL A 305 1.77 -24.95 23.10
N GLU A 306 1.34 -24.51 24.28
CA GLU A 306 1.10 -25.38 25.44
C GLU A 306 -0.01 -26.39 25.16
N ALA A 307 -1.16 -25.95 24.60
CA ALA A 307 -2.25 -26.82 24.20
C ALA A 307 -1.80 -27.88 23.18
N TYR A 308 -0.97 -27.47 22.17
CA TYR A 308 -0.40 -28.38 21.20
C TYR A 308 0.52 -29.43 21.88
N LYS A 309 1.46 -29.01 22.74
CA LYS A 309 2.42 -29.90 23.40
C LYS A 309 1.73 -30.91 24.34
N VAL A 310 0.67 -30.52 25.03
CA VAL A 310 -0.09 -31.41 25.91
C VAL A 310 -0.86 -32.48 25.13
N ASN A 311 -1.43 -32.10 23.98
CA ASN A 311 -2.35 -32.97 23.24
C ASN A 311 -1.68 -33.73 22.07
N SER A 312 -0.42 -33.40 21.72
CA SER A 312 0.20 -33.89 20.49
C SER A 312 0.75 -35.32 20.56
N GLY A 313 0.91 -35.92 21.75
CA GLY A 313 1.53 -37.25 21.85
C GLY A 313 2.89 -37.31 21.15
N ASN A 314 3.28 -38.51 20.64
CA ASN A 314 4.59 -38.71 20.01
C ASN A 314 4.65 -38.33 18.51
N LEU A 315 3.51 -38.27 17.83
CA LEU A 315 3.44 -37.94 16.41
C LEU A 315 2.28 -36.95 16.19
N ALA A 316 2.63 -35.68 16.06
CA ALA A 316 1.65 -34.64 15.75
C ALA A 316 2.18 -33.69 14.67
N VAL A 317 1.27 -33.20 13.83
CA VAL A 317 1.56 -32.27 12.73
C VAL A 317 0.64 -31.07 12.81
N ILE A 318 1.21 -29.87 12.87
CA ILE A 318 0.46 -28.61 12.79
C ILE A 318 0.00 -28.44 11.34
N ASN A 319 -1.31 -28.38 11.12
CA ASN A 319 -1.90 -28.28 9.79
C ASN A 319 -2.15 -26.81 9.40
N SER A 320 -2.76 -26.02 10.29
CA SER A 320 -3.04 -24.60 10.02
C SER A 320 -3.22 -23.81 11.30
N LEU A 321 -2.96 -22.51 11.21
CA LEU A 321 -3.36 -21.51 12.18
C LEU A 321 -3.95 -20.34 11.40
N THR A 322 -5.18 -19.96 11.69
CA THR A 322 -5.86 -18.81 11.09
C THR A 322 -6.36 -17.87 12.16
N PHE A 323 -6.33 -16.58 11.88
CA PHE A 323 -6.83 -15.55 12.75
C PHE A 323 -7.78 -14.63 11.97
N GLU A 324 -9.02 -14.51 12.44
CA GLU A 324 -10.05 -13.72 11.79
C GLU A 324 -10.61 -12.69 12.75
N ILE A 325 -10.69 -11.43 12.28
CA ILE A 325 -11.12 -10.29 13.09
C ILE A 325 -12.33 -9.64 12.42
N PRO A 326 -13.52 -9.67 13.04
CA PRO A 326 -14.67 -8.92 12.57
C PRO A 326 -14.45 -7.40 12.68
N VAL A 327 -15.01 -6.67 11.72
CA VAL A 327 -14.79 -5.23 11.57
C VAL A 327 -16.11 -4.49 11.44
N SER A 328 -16.24 -3.35 12.12
CA SER A 328 -17.36 -2.43 11.92
C SER A 328 -16.90 -1.14 11.23
N LYS A 329 -17.72 -0.68 10.29
CA LYS A 329 -17.58 0.66 9.70
C LYS A 329 -17.99 1.70 10.74
N ILE A 330 -17.21 2.76 10.86
CA ILE A 330 -17.50 3.90 11.74
C ILE A 330 -18.31 4.92 10.96
N LYS A 331 -19.42 5.38 11.55
CA LYS A 331 -20.31 6.36 10.91
C LYS A 331 -19.56 7.68 10.62
N ASN A 332 -19.65 8.14 9.38
CA ASN A 332 -19.06 9.40 8.93
C ASN A 332 -19.85 9.99 7.76
N ASN A 333 -19.57 11.26 7.40
CA ASN A 333 -20.28 11.98 6.36
C ASN A 333 -19.65 11.89 4.96
N TYR A 334 -18.50 11.23 4.81
CA TYR A 334 -17.77 11.14 3.52
C TYR A 334 -17.52 9.70 3.06
N ASN A 335 -18.21 8.73 3.63
CA ASN A 335 -18.07 7.31 3.30
C ASN A 335 -16.62 6.80 3.43
N ILE A 336 -15.92 7.25 4.48
CA ILE A 336 -14.60 6.72 4.85
C ILE A 336 -14.80 5.25 5.25
N THR A 337 -14.07 4.35 4.61
CA THR A 337 -14.23 2.89 4.73
C THR A 337 -13.10 2.27 5.55
N PRO A 338 -13.22 1.00 5.95
CA PRO A 338 -12.10 0.25 6.51
C PRO A 338 -10.88 0.21 5.55
N PRO A 339 -9.65 0.13 6.08
CA PRO A 339 -8.45 -0.06 5.27
C PRO A 339 -8.61 -1.26 4.32
N PRO A 340 -8.22 -1.16 3.04
CA PRO A 340 -8.30 -2.28 2.12
C PRO A 340 -7.37 -3.44 2.51
N TYR A 341 -6.24 -3.12 3.14
CA TYR A 341 -5.26 -4.09 3.64
C TYR A 341 -4.79 -3.69 5.03
N VAL A 342 -4.50 -4.69 5.83
CA VAL A 342 -3.82 -4.54 7.13
C VAL A 342 -2.64 -5.49 7.23
N LEU A 343 -1.57 -5.04 7.87
CA LEU A 343 -0.41 -5.83 8.24
C LEU A 343 -0.54 -6.21 9.72
N LEU A 344 -0.41 -7.50 10.04
CA LEU A 344 -0.18 -8.03 11.37
C LEU A 344 1.30 -8.36 11.48
N ILE A 345 2.01 -7.72 12.37
CA ILE A 345 3.46 -7.86 12.50
C ILE A 345 3.89 -7.87 13.96
N GLN A 346 4.91 -8.64 14.31
CA GLN A 346 5.55 -8.56 15.61
C GLN A 346 6.02 -7.12 15.87
N LYS A 347 5.63 -6.56 17.01
CA LYS A 347 5.84 -5.16 17.35
C LYS A 347 7.31 -4.73 17.28
N SER A 348 8.23 -5.60 17.69
CA SER A 348 9.67 -5.37 17.63
C SER A 348 10.20 -5.21 16.20
N LYS A 349 9.54 -5.78 15.20
CA LYS A 349 9.97 -5.77 13.79
C LYS A 349 9.33 -4.66 12.95
N LEU A 350 8.33 -3.95 13.45
CA LEU A 350 7.54 -2.99 12.68
C LEU A 350 8.40 -1.92 11.99
N ASN A 351 9.35 -1.33 12.71
CA ASN A 351 10.18 -0.25 12.18
C ASN A 351 11.13 -0.74 11.08
N ASP A 352 11.77 -1.90 11.30
CA ASP A 352 12.73 -2.49 10.36
C ASP A 352 12.02 -2.94 9.09
N PHE A 353 10.82 -3.51 9.20
CA PHE A 353 9.99 -3.93 8.07
C PHE A 353 9.79 -2.81 7.05
N PHE A 354 9.37 -1.63 7.51
CA PHE A 354 9.16 -0.50 6.61
C PHE A 354 10.47 0.17 6.17
N ALA A 355 11.48 0.23 7.07
CA ALA A 355 12.78 0.83 6.75
C ALA A 355 13.52 0.05 5.66
N ASN A 356 13.40 -1.28 5.67
CA ASN A 356 14.05 -2.18 4.73
C ASN A 356 13.18 -2.51 3.49
N SER A 357 11.95 -1.98 3.41
CA SER A 357 10.99 -2.31 2.34
C SER A 357 10.73 -3.81 2.22
N GLU A 358 10.50 -4.46 3.36
CA GLU A 358 10.25 -5.90 3.41
C GLU A 358 8.85 -6.26 2.91
N VAL A 359 8.66 -7.52 2.53
CA VAL A 359 7.37 -8.16 2.29
C VAL A 359 7.09 -9.17 3.39
N THR A 360 5.84 -9.59 3.55
CA THR A 360 5.48 -10.56 4.61
C THR A 360 6.20 -11.89 4.43
N ASP A 361 6.75 -12.40 5.53
CA ASP A 361 7.50 -13.66 5.61
C ASP A 361 6.63 -14.87 6.04
N ASN A 362 5.39 -14.62 6.47
CA ASN A 362 4.47 -15.59 7.07
C ASN A 362 5.02 -16.29 8.32
N GLU A 363 6.02 -15.68 8.96
CA GLU A 363 6.63 -16.15 10.21
C GLU A 363 6.52 -15.10 11.32
N SER A 364 6.72 -13.82 10.97
CA SER A 364 6.64 -12.71 11.92
C SER A 364 5.74 -11.58 11.42
N SER A 365 5.33 -11.66 10.16
CA SER A 365 4.53 -10.66 9.48
C SER A 365 3.53 -11.32 8.52
N PHE A 366 2.30 -10.82 8.53
CA PHE A 366 1.17 -11.34 7.76
C PHE A 366 0.34 -10.18 7.26
N TYR A 367 -0.27 -10.28 6.08
CA TYR A 367 -1.23 -9.29 5.64
C TYR A 367 -2.60 -9.91 5.42
N ALA A 368 -3.64 -9.10 5.55
CA ALA A 368 -5.01 -9.49 5.27
C ALA A 368 -5.73 -8.42 4.44
N VAL A 369 -6.61 -8.89 3.57
CA VAL A 369 -7.49 -8.06 2.74
C VAL A 369 -8.82 -7.89 3.46
N TYR A 370 -9.39 -6.67 3.44
CA TYR A 370 -10.73 -6.46 3.94
C TYR A 370 -11.76 -7.16 3.04
N ASN A 371 -12.47 -8.11 3.61
CA ASN A 371 -13.57 -8.77 2.91
C ASN A 371 -14.87 -8.00 3.15
N ASN A 372 -15.39 -7.35 2.11
CA ASN A 372 -16.64 -6.57 2.20
C ASN A 372 -17.89 -7.42 2.43
N GLU A 373 -17.87 -8.71 2.06
CA GLU A 373 -19.03 -9.61 2.20
C GLU A 373 -19.16 -10.11 3.65
N THR A 374 -18.04 -10.51 4.24
CA THR A 374 -18.02 -11.01 5.61
C THR A 374 -17.76 -9.93 6.66
N GLY A 375 -17.26 -8.76 6.24
CA GLY A 375 -16.92 -7.66 7.14
C GLY A 375 -15.74 -8.00 8.06
N CYS A 376 -14.72 -8.71 7.58
CA CYS A 376 -13.60 -9.11 8.43
C CYS A 376 -12.24 -9.04 7.69
N TYR A 377 -11.15 -9.06 8.49
CA TYR A 377 -9.81 -9.39 8.06
C TYR A 377 -9.48 -10.81 8.46
N LYS A 378 -8.90 -11.60 7.57
CA LYS A 378 -8.51 -12.97 7.83
C LYS A 378 -7.04 -13.22 7.48
N PHE A 379 -6.24 -13.55 8.48
CA PHE A 379 -4.87 -14.00 8.34
C PHE A 379 -4.87 -15.52 8.25
N SER A 380 -4.61 -16.06 7.08
CA SER A 380 -4.78 -17.50 6.78
C SER A 380 -3.48 -18.31 6.82
N ASP A 381 -2.33 -17.65 6.77
CA ASP A 381 -1.03 -18.30 6.60
C ASP A 381 -0.09 -18.07 7.81
N MET A 382 -0.59 -18.43 9.00
CA MET A 382 0.18 -18.32 10.25
C MET A 382 0.80 -19.66 10.69
N ARG A 383 0.76 -20.69 9.82
CA ARG A 383 1.25 -22.02 10.14
C ARG A 383 2.75 -22.03 10.47
N SER A 384 3.56 -21.35 9.64
CA SER A 384 5.01 -21.29 9.82
C SER A 384 5.40 -20.63 11.14
N TYR A 385 4.71 -19.56 11.51
CA TYR A 385 4.88 -18.89 12.79
C TYR A 385 4.72 -19.86 13.97
N ILE A 386 3.57 -20.55 14.06
CA ILE A 386 3.31 -21.41 15.21
C ILE A 386 4.22 -22.65 15.25
N ILE A 387 4.64 -23.17 14.09
CA ILE A 387 5.66 -24.23 14.02
C ILE A 387 6.98 -23.73 14.60
N ASN A 388 7.40 -22.52 14.29
CA ASN A 388 8.64 -21.96 14.82
C ASN A 388 8.53 -21.70 16.32
N MET A 389 7.39 -21.20 16.79
CA MET A 389 7.14 -21.01 18.24
C MET A 389 7.11 -22.33 19.01
N SER A 390 6.55 -23.40 18.42
CA SER A 390 6.50 -24.71 19.09
C SER A 390 7.89 -25.33 19.33
N LYS A 391 8.91 -24.92 18.56
CA LYS A 391 10.30 -25.37 18.71
C LYS A 391 11.10 -24.55 19.72
N LYS A 392 10.62 -23.40 20.14
CA LYS A 392 11.27 -22.58 21.17
C LYS A 392 11.19 -23.24 22.54
N GLU A 393 12.26 -23.13 23.30
CA GLU A 393 12.30 -23.58 24.71
C GLU A 393 11.38 -22.73 25.57
N ASN A 394 11.43 -21.39 25.37
CA ASN A 394 10.64 -20.43 26.08
C ASN A 394 10.03 -19.41 25.12
N ILE A 395 8.74 -19.17 25.26
CA ILE A 395 8.02 -18.11 24.58
C ILE A 395 8.07 -16.87 25.46
N THR A 396 8.53 -15.76 24.91
CA THR A 396 8.67 -14.48 25.61
C THR A 396 7.49 -13.57 25.29
N PRO A 397 7.19 -12.54 26.12
CA PRO A 397 6.16 -11.55 25.79
C PRO A 397 6.36 -10.89 24.41
N GLU A 398 7.59 -10.69 23.97
CA GLU A 398 7.88 -10.13 22.62
C GLU A 398 7.38 -11.04 21.48
N ASP A 399 7.32 -12.35 21.71
CA ASP A 399 6.77 -13.30 20.73
C ASP A 399 5.24 -13.18 20.60
N GLU A 400 4.56 -12.65 21.60
CA GLU A 400 3.11 -12.51 21.70
C GLU A 400 2.63 -11.10 21.30
N GLU A 401 3.53 -10.10 21.34
CA GLU A 401 3.19 -8.72 21.01
C GLU A 401 3.18 -8.48 19.50
N PHE A 402 2.01 -8.21 18.95
CA PHE A 402 1.82 -7.82 17.55
C PHE A 402 1.16 -6.45 17.43
N VAL A 403 1.28 -5.87 16.24
CA VAL A 403 0.58 -4.63 15.87
C VAL A 403 -0.14 -4.82 14.55
N ILE A 404 -1.40 -4.38 14.49
CA ILE A 404 -2.18 -4.31 13.26
C ILE A 404 -2.07 -2.88 12.73
N VAL A 405 -1.58 -2.75 11.50
CA VAL A 405 -1.27 -1.47 10.84
C VAL A 405 -1.97 -1.42 9.48
N PRO A 406 -2.67 -0.32 9.14
CA PRO A 406 -3.15 -0.11 7.78
C PRO A 406 -1.99 0.03 6.78
N VAL A 407 -2.05 -0.72 5.67
CA VAL A 407 -0.99 -0.74 4.65
C VAL A 407 -1.56 -0.66 3.25
N SER A 408 -0.71 -0.24 2.31
CA SER A 408 -0.90 -0.43 0.87
C SER A 408 -0.04 -1.60 0.42
N VAL A 409 -0.64 -2.51 -0.37
CA VAL A 409 0.04 -3.68 -0.94
C VAL A 409 0.13 -3.48 -2.45
N ASN A 410 1.34 -3.36 -2.97
CA ASN A 410 1.60 -3.28 -4.39
C ASN A 410 1.96 -4.66 -4.93
N SER A 411 1.23 -5.12 -5.94
CA SER A 411 1.42 -6.42 -6.55
C SER A 411 1.48 -6.35 -8.06
N GLU A 412 2.17 -7.29 -8.68
CA GLU A 412 2.19 -7.51 -10.11
C GLU A 412 1.71 -8.93 -10.43
N THR A 413 0.97 -9.06 -11.54
CA THR A 413 0.56 -10.36 -12.04
C THR A 413 1.53 -10.79 -13.13
N ILE A 414 2.19 -11.93 -12.97
CA ILE A 414 3.03 -12.51 -14.00
C ILE A 414 2.14 -13.02 -15.12
N SER A 415 2.18 -12.36 -16.28
CA SER A 415 1.26 -12.61 -17.41
C SER A 415 1.31 -14.04 -17.94
N THR A 416 2.42 -14.77 -17.77
CA THR A 416 2.60 -16.15 -18.26
C THR A 416 2.01 -17.22 -17.33
N SER A 417 1.95 -16.97 -16.03
CA SER A 417 1.48 -17.95 -15.02
C SER A 417 0.20 -17.53 -14.31
N GLY A 418 -0.21 -16.26 -14.41
CA GLY A 418 -1.29 -15.70 -13.60
C GLY A 418 -0.93 -15.54 -12.11
N THR A 419 0.33 -15.79 -11.74
CA THR A 419 0.79 -15.70 -10.34
C THR A 419 0.88 -14.24 -9.92
N ILE A 420 0.28 -13.91 -8.78
CA ILE A 420 0.38 -12.59 -8.16
C ILE A 420 1.67 -12.56 -7.33
N TYR A 421 2.51 -11.58 -7.60
CA TYR A 421 3.73 -11.32 -6.86
C TYR A 421 3.60 -9.98 -6.12
N ILE A 422 3.85 -9.99 -4.80
CA ILE A 422 3.87 -8.77 -3.98
C ILE A 422 5.23 -8.12 -4.15
N LYS A 423 5.24 -6.86 -4.59
CA LYS A 423 6.46 -6.07 -4.78
C LYS A 423 6.90 -5.39 -3.51
N ASP A 424 5.96 -4.74 -2.84
CA ASP A 424 6.19 -4.02 -1.59
C ASP A 424 4.91 -3.92 -0.76
N ILE A 425 5.11 -3.72 0.54
CA ILE A 425 4.08 -3.39 1.52
C ILE A 425 4.54 -2.13 2.24
N VAL A 426 3.77 -1.05 2.09
CA VAL A 426 4.13 0.26 2.63
C VAL A 426 3.04 0.79 3.56
N PRO A 427 3.36 1.70 4.51
CA PRO A 427 2.33 2.33 5.32
C PRO A 427 1.25 2.96 4.45
N TYR A 428 0.00 2.86 4.88
CA TYR A 428 -1.12 3.43 4.13
C TYR A 428 -1.10 4.95 4.19
N VAL A 429 -0.86 5.60 3.06
CA VAL A 429 -0.79 7.07 2.91
C VAL A 429 -1.68 7.57 1.77
N GLU A 430 -2.70 6.83 1.45
CA GLU A 430 -3.68 7.17 0.41
C GLU A 430 -4.81 8.05 0.96
N THR A 431 -6.05 7.80 0.56
CA THR A 431 -7.20 8.51 1.11
C THR A 431 -7.52 8.06 2.54
N PRO A 432 -8.15 8.92 3.38
CA PRO A 432 -8.55 8.54 4.74
C PRO A 432 -9.31 7.22 4.83
N VAL A 433 -8.93 6.40 5.79
CA VAL A 433 -9.61 5.14 6.13
C VAL A 433 -9.75 5.01 7.64
N MET A 434 -10.79 4.33 8.12
CA MET A 434 -10.97 4.02 9.53
C MET A 434 -11.86 2.80 9.74
N ALA A 435 -11.60 2.07 10.83
CA ALA A 435 -12.35 0.88 11.21
C ALA A 435 -12.33 0.65 12.72
N LYS A 436 -13.38 0.01 13.23
CA LYS A 436 -13.38 -0.59 14.57
C LYS A 436 -13.17 -2.11 14.43
N LEU A 437 -12.13 -2.62 15.06
CA LEU A 437 -11.85 -4.06 15.15
C LEU A 437 -12.57 -4.65 16.39
N HIS A 438 -13.17 -5.81 16.22
CA HIS A 438 -13.83 -6.54 17.32
C HIS A 438 -12.95 -7.69 17.78
N LEU A 439 -11.95 -7.40 18.63
CA LEU A 439 -11.07 -8.43 19.19
C LEU A 439 -11.82 -9.39 20.12
N ASP A 440 -12.85 -8.90 20.79
CA ASP A 440 -13.77 -9.68 21.62
C ASP A 440 -14.55 -10.76 20.86
N LYS A 441 -14.62 -10.64 19.52
CA LYS A 441 -15.28 -11.57 18.60
C LYS A 441 -14.32 -12.20 17.60
N ALA A 442 -13.04 -11.93 17.77
CA ALA A 442 -12.03 -12.50 16.90
C ALA A 442 -11.94 -14.01 17.10
N THR A 443 -11.66 -14.73 16.04
CA THR A 443 -11.57 -16.20 16.08
C THR A 443 -10.17 -16.63 15.67
N ILE A 444 -9.51 -17.36 16.56
CA ILE A 444 -8.29 -18.11 16.26
C ILE A 444 -8.71 -19.56 16.04
N LYS A 445 -8.38 -20.10 14.86
CA LYS A 445 -8.62 -21.49 14.54
C LYS A 445 -7.30 -22.20 14.37
N PHE A 446 -6.94 -23.03 15.32
CA PHE A 446 -5.76 -23.87 15.31
C PHE A 446 -6.13 -25.30 14.94
N THR A 447 -5.51 -25.85 13.91
CA THR A 447 -5.78 -27.22 13.43
C THR A 447 -4.47 -28.00 13.40
N TYR A 448 -4.47 -29.17 14.04
CA TYR A 448 -3.36 -30.11 14.02
C TYR A 448 -3.90 -31.54 13.98
N SER A 449 -3.07 -32.46 13.50
CA SER A 449 -3.39 -33.89 13.49
C SER A 449 -2.46 -34.63 14.42
N THR A 450 -2.99 -35.64 15.09
CA THR A 450 -2.24 -36.58 15.94
C THR A 450 -2.38 -37.97 15.37
N GLN A 451 -1.33 -38.77 15.53
CA GLN A 451 -1.35 -40.18 15.14
C GLN A 451 -1.05 -41.03 16.37
N THR A 452 -1.98 -41.91 16.71
CA THR A 452 -1.79 -42.88 17.76
C THR A 452 -1.34 -44.21 17.15
N ILE A 453 -0.14 -44.66 17.48
CA ILE A 453 0.33 -46.00 17.10
C ILE A 453 -0.11 -46.94 18.19
N ILE A 454 -1.05 -47.82 17.85
CA ILE A 454 -1.46 -48.91 18.72
C ILE A 454 -0.56 -50.11 18.41
N PHE A 455 0.28 -50.48 19.37
CA PHE A 455 1.17 -51.66 19.30
C PHE A 455 0.42 -52.92 19.66
#